data_5cfb8700505dd438960da8af7cfd1a32
#
_entry.id   5cfb8700505dd438960da8af7cfd1a32
#
_cell.length_a   1.000
_cell.length_b   1.000
_cell.length_c   1.000
_cell.angle_alpha   90.00
_cell.angle_beta   90.00
_cell.angle_gamma   90.00
#
_symmetry.space_group_name_H-M   'P 1'
#
loop_
_entity.id
_entity.type
_entity.pdbx_description
1 polymer ?
#
loop_
_entity_poly.entity_id
_entity_poly.type
_entity_poly.pdbx_seq_one_letter_code
_entity_poly.pdbx_strand_id
1 'polypeptide(L)'
;LFNLKLDVKGYKKLLTERTNYFKSSVKFEIRHTVAAFRQTRESIESTYTKNDEMTYNCPYLGYVDEAQSRIGCMIHPVFTGDPKSQNFSFYGTSICQAYDCKNKENIATHLIEDLIRKVSNDSIEFSHLASDHILIYLLESWLGLKGWSLSEGIQVFEKMVLDVLKSRLKKMENFYPTSFEIRYSNFKSESEVYDSLSHMLNVEDQERILTEMKKAPARE
;
A
#
# COMPACT_ATOMS: atom_id res chain seq x y z
N LEU A 1 2.85 -6.45 0.79
CA LEU A 1 3.45 -6.19 -0.52
C LEU A 1 4.85 -5.58 -0.38
N PHE A 2 5.00 -4.54 0.40
CA PHE A 2 6.20 -3.69 0.44
C PHE A 2 7.18 -4.03 1.57
N ASN A 3 7.32 -5.31 1.91
CA ASN A 3 8.22 -5.75 2.98
C ASN A 3 9.68 -5.89 2.54
N LEU A 4 9.97 -5.90 1.24
CA LEU A 4 11.35 -5.95 0.75
C LEU A 4 11.94 -4.54 0.67
N LYS A 5 13.24 -4.40 0.97
CA LYS A 5 13.97 -3.12 0.83
C LYS A 5 14.31 -2.88 -0.64
N LEU A 6 13.27 -2.58 -1.42
CA LEU A 6 13.36 -2.26 -2.84
C LEU A 6 12.72 -0.89 -3.10
N ASP A 7 13.27 -0.14 -4.03
CA ASP A 7 12.62 1.04 -4.58
C ASP A 7 11.45 0.66 -5.51
N VAL A 8 10.71 1.64 -5.99
CA VAL A 8 9.57 1.42 -6.91
C VAL A 8 9.98 0.66 -8.15
N LYS A 9 11.16 0.96 -8.74
CA LYS A 9 11.67 0.25 -9.93
C LYS A 9 11.98 -1.20 -9.61
N GLY A 10 12.61 -1.47 -8.46
CA GLY A 10 12.87 -2.82 -7.98
C GLY A 10 11.60 -3.62 -7.78
N TYR A 11 10.56 -3.02 -7.20
CA TYR A 11 9.26 -3.68 -7.07
C TYR A 11 8.60 -3.96 -8.42
N LYS A 12 8.59 -2.99 -9.35
CA LYS A 12 8.05 -3.21 -10.70
C LYS A 12 8.77 -4.36 -11.40
N LYS A 13 10.10 -4.38 -11.34
CA LYS A 13 10.91 -5.47 -11.88
C LYS A 13 10.55 -6.81 -11.25
N LEU A 14 10.52 -6.88 -9.92
CA LEU A 14 10.16 -8.10 -9.18
C LEU A 14 8.79 -8.64 -9.59
N LEU A 15 7.76 -7.79 -9.64
CA LEU A 15 6.41 -8.17 -10.02
C LEU A 15 6.33 -8.65 -11.47
N THR A 16 7.03 -7.98 -12.38
CA THR A 16 7.14 -8.39 -13.79
C THR A 16 7.82 -9.76 -13.92
N GLU A 17 8.94 -9.97 -13.23
CA GLU A 17 9.65 -11.26 -13.23
C GLU A 17 8.78 -12.39 -12.68
N ARG A 18 8.08 -12.15 -11.56
CA ARG A 18 7.14 -13.12 -10.99
C ARG A 18 6.05 -13.47 -11.98
N THR A 19 5.42 -12.46 -12.58
CA THR A 19 4.33 -12.63 -13.54
C THR A 19 4.77 -13.40 -14.76
N ASN A 20 5.90 -13.03 -15.37
CA ASN A 20 6.39 -13.70 -16.58
C ASN A 20 6.80 -15.15 -16.29
N TYR A 21 7.47 -15.39 -15.18
CA TYR A 21 7.83 -16.74 -14.76
C TYR A 21 6.60 -17.59 -14.43
N PHE A 22 5.60 -17.00 -13.76
CA PHE A 22 4.33 -17.68 -13.47
C PHE A 22 3.62 -18.10 -14.78
N LYS A 23 3.45 -17.18 -15.73
CA LYS A 23 2.82 -17.45 -17.02
C LYS A 23 3.54 -18.53 -17.83
N SER A 24 4.88 -18.60 -17.74
CA SER A 24 5.67 -19.58 -18.51
C SER A 24 5.77 -20.95 -17.84
N SER A 25 5.74 -21.03 -16.51
CA SER A 25 6.05 -22.26 -15.77
C SER A 25 4.86 -22.92 -15.11
N VAL A 26 3.76 -22.18 -14.83
CA VAL A 26 2.61 -22.72 -14.12
C VAL A 26 1.53 -23.21 -15.07
N LYS A 27 1.08 -24.45 -14.84
CA LYS A 27 -0.07 -25.07 -15.48
C LYS A 27 -0.97 -25.60 -14.37
N PHE A 28 -2.16 -25.02 -14.20
CA PHE A 28 -3.06 -25.40 -13.10
C PHE A 28 -3.51 -26.85 -13.14
N GLU A 29 -3.59 -27.44 -14.34
CA GLU A 29 -3.89 -28.86 -14.55
C GLU A 29 -2.78 -29.74 -13.97
N ILE A 30 -1.57 -29.20 -13.83
CA ILE A 30 -0.38 -29.89 -13.33
C ILE A 30 0.02 -29.25 -11.99
N ARG A 31 -0.65 -29.65 -10.92
CA ARG A 31 -0.58 -28.98 -9.60
C ARG A 31 0.84 -28.79 -9.06
N HIS A 32 1.76 -29.72 -9.33
CA HIS A 32 3.12 -29.59 -8.86
C HIS A 32 3.87 -28.38 -9.46
N THR A 33 3.47 -27.88 -10.65
CA THR A 33 4.08 -26.70 -11.27
C THR A 33 3.82 -25.43 -10.43
N VAL A 34 2.65 -25.35 -9.79
CA VAL A 34 2.30 -24.24 -8.91
C VAL A 34 3.19 -24.23 -7.67
N ALA A 35 3.38 -25.38 -7.03
CA ALA A 35 4.27 -25.53 -5.88
C ALA A 35 5.74 -25.27 -6.25
N ALA A 36 6.19 -25.77 -7.41
CA ALA A 36 7.55 -25.56 -7.90
C ALA A 36 7.84 -24.06 -8.15
N PHE A 37 6.87 -23.32 -8.71
CA PHE A 37 6.97 -21.87 -8.87
C PHE A 37 7.25 -21.20 -7.52
N ARG A 38 6.47 -21.52 -6.48
CA ARG A 38 6.68 -20.95 -5.14
C ARG A 38 8.08 -21.21 -4.63
N GLN A 39 8.52 -22.47 -4.65
CA GLN A 39 9.84 -22.86 -4.15
C GLN A 39 10.97 -22.13 -4.87
N THR A 40 10.89 -22.03 -6.21
CA THR A 40 11.89 -21.32 -7.01
C THR A 40 11.93 -19.84 -6.66
N ARG A 41 10.76 -19.19 -6.57
CA ARG A 41 10.71 -17.75 -6.23
C ARG A 41 11.17 -17.47 -4.82
N GLU A 42 10.74 -18.26 -3.83
CA GLU A 42 11.21 -18.15 -2.44
C GLU A 42 12.73 -18.28 -2.35
N SER A 43 13.33 -19.22 -3.10
CA SER A 43 14.79 -19.38 -3.14
C SER A 43 15.50 -18.15 -3.74
N ILE A 44 15.02 -17.63 -4.87
CA ILE A 44 15.60 -16.45 -5.51
C ILE A 44 15.43 -15.21 -4.59
N GLU A 45 14.27 -15.05 -4.02
CA GLU A 45 13.91 -13.87 -3.24
C GLU A 45 14.42 -13.90 -1.79
N SER A 46 14.96 -15.03 -1.33
CA SER A 46 15.62 -15.13 -0.03
C SER A 46 16.86 -14.24 0.08
N THR A 47 17.40 -13.79 -1.05
CA THR A 47 18.55 -12.87 -1.10
C THR A 47 18.17 -11.40 -0.85
N TYR A 48 16.89 -11.06 -0.92
CA TYR A 48 16.45 -9.69 -0.67
C TYR A 48 16.35 -9.40 0.83
N THR A 49 16.86 -8.24 1.20
CA THR A 49 16.68 -7.73 2.57
C THR A 49 15.22 -7.36 2.82
N LYS A 50 14.69 -7.77 3.95
CA LYS A 50 13.33 -7.43 4.38
C LYS A 50 13.32 -6.23 5.31
N ASN A 51 12.19 -5.56 5.40
CA ASN A 51 11.92 -4.57 6.44
C ASN A 51 11.54 -5.25 7.75
N ASP A 52 10.76 -6.32 7.68
CA ASP A 52 10.37 -7.17 8.80
C ASP A 52 10.58 -8.64 8.42
N GLU A 53 11.48 -9.31 9.14
CA GLU A 53 11.84 -10.71 8.89
C GLU A 53 10.67 -11.68 9.15
N MET A 54 9.75 -11.31 10.03
CA MET A 54 8.59 -12.14 10.37
C MET A 54 7.47 -12.07 9.34
N THR A 55 7.47 -11.03 8.49
CA THR A 55 6.46 -10.90 7.44
C THR A 55 6.82 -11.73 6.22
N TYR A 56 5.91 -12.64 5.85
CA TYR A 56 6.04 -13.45 4.65
C TYR A 56 5.75 -12.65 3.38
N ASN A 57 6.65 -12.75 2.42
CA ASN A 57 6.47 -12.16 1.09
C ASN A 57 5.93 -13.20 0.13
N CYS A 58 4.62 -13.18 -0.11
CA CYS A 58 3.98 -14.15 -0.98
C CYS A 58 4.47 -14.02 -2.44
N PRO A 59 5.08 -15.04 -3.03
CA PRO A 59 5.58 -14.98 -4.41
C PRO A 59 4.48 -15.01 -5.47
N TYR A 60 3.25 -15.37 -5.08
CA TYR A 60 2.08 -15.33 -5.98
C TYR A 60 1.49 -13.94 -6.16
N LEU A 61 2.05 -12.92 -5.52
CA LEU A 61 1.71 -11.54 -5.82
C LEU A 61 2.44 -11.10 -7.07
N GLY A 62 1.69 -10.73 -8.09
CA GLY A 62 2.18 -10.31 -9.40
C GLY A 62 1.12 -9.49 -10.13
N TYR A 63 1.32 -9.25 -11.41
CA TYR A 63 0.30 -8.63 -12.25
C TYR A 63 -0.74 -9.65 -12.70
N VAL A 64 -2.01 -9.30 -12.58
CA VAL A 64 -3.14 -10.18 -12.86
C VAL A 64 -3.86 -9.84 -14.16
N ASP A 65 -3.36 -8.85 -14.89
CA ASP A 65 -3.84 -8.44 -16.21
C ASP A 65 -2.71 -8.51 -17.26
N GLU A 66 -3.08 -8.50 -18.53
CA GLU A 66 -2.11 -8.58 -19.64
C GLU A 66 -1.27 -7.31 -19.75
N ALA A 67 -1.87 -6.15 -19.48
CA ALA A 67 -1.19 -4.87 -19.52
C ALA A 67 -0.16 -4.66 -18.37
N GLN A 68 -0.09 -5.60 -17.43
CA GLN A 68 0.73 -5.48 -16.22
C GLN A 68 0.48 -4.18 -15.44
N SER A 69 -0.77 -3.78 -15.37
CA SER A 69 -1.21 -2.55 -14.69
C SER A 69 -1.85 -2.81 -13.33
N ARG A 70 -2.34 -4.03 -13.08
CA ARG A 70 -3.09 -4.39 -11.88
C ARG A 70 -2.39 -5.47 -11.08
N ILE A 71 -1.99 -5.13 -9.86
CA ILE A 71 -1.36 -6.05 -8.92
C ILE A 71 -2.44 -6.88 -8.22
N GLY A 72 -2.16 -8.18 -8.05
CA GLY A 72 -3.06 -9.08 -7.36
C GLY A 72 -2.46 -10.45 -7.10
N CYS A 73 -3.26 -11.34 -6.53
CA CYS A 73 -2.90 -12.72 -6.29
C CYS A 73 -3.09 -13.55 -7.57
N MET A 74 -2.00 -14.01 -8.18
CA MET A 74 -2.04 -14.81 -9.42
C MET A 74 -2.71 -16.18 -9.27
N ILE A 75 -2.83 -16.67 -8.02
CA ILE A 75 -3.56 -17.91 -7.70
C ILE A 75 -4.92 -17.62 -7.03
N HIS A 76 -5.49 -16.43 -7.23
CA HIS A 76 -6.82 -16.14 -6.70
C HIS A 76 -7.89 -16.98 -7.41
N PRO A 77 -8.90 -17.51 -6.70
CA PRO A 77 -9.96 -18.34 -7.28
C PRO A 77 -10.65 -17.74 -8.51
N VAL A 78 -10.80 -16.43 -8.55
CA VAL A 78 -11.38 -15.70 -9.72
C VAL A 78 -10.60 -15.95 -11.02
N PHE A 79 -9.26 -16.14 -10.92
CA PHE A 79 -8.41 -16.37 -12.10
C PHE A 79 -8.17 -17.84 -12.38
N THR A 80 -8.22 -18.69 -11.36
CA THR A 80 -7.89 -20.11 -11.48
C THR A 80 -9.13 -21.00 -11.68
N GLY A 81 -10.31 -20.52 -11.27
CA GLY A 81 -11.52 -21.33 -11.17
C GLY A 81 -11.52 -22.37 -10.05
N ASP A 82 -10.40 -22.51 -9.32
CA ASP A 82 -10.28 -23.44 -8.18
C ASP A 82 -10.41 -22.68 -6.85
N PRO A 83 -11.51 -22.89 -6.07
CA PRO A 83 -11.71 -22.22 -4.80
C PRO A 83 -10.64 -22.52 -3.75
N LYS A 84 -9.84 -23.57 -3.96
CA LYS A 84 -8.75 -23.98 -3.06
C LYS A 84 -7.35 -23.61 -3.59
N SER A 85 -7.26 -22.88 -4.69
CA SER A 85 -5.98 -22.55 -5.32
C SER A 85 -5.02 -21.79 -4.38
N GLN A 86 -5.53 -20.99 -3.47
CA GLN A 86 -4.71 -20.28 -2.48
C GLN A 86 -4.06 -21.20 -1.43
N ASN A 87 -4.41 -22.50 -1.37
CA ASN A 87 -3.68 -23.49 -0.55
C ASN A 87 -2.24 -23.72 -1.02
N PHE A 88 -1.87 -23.29 -2.21
CA PHE A 88 -0.47 -23.30 -2.65
C PHE A 88 0.38 -22.23 -1.97
N SER A 89 -0.23 -21.19 -1.41
CA SER A 89 0.48 -20.18 -0.63
C SER A 89 0.89 -20.73 0.75
N PHE A 90 1.82 -20.04 1.40
CA PHE A 90 2.23 -20.37 2.77
C PHE A 90 1.06 -20.28 3.76
N TYR A 91 0.21 -19.28 3.59
CA TYR A 91 -0.92 -19.05 4.51
C TYR A 91 -2.12 -19.96 4.26
N GLY A 92 -2.24 -20.54 3.06
CA GLY A 92 -3.43 -21.33 2.67
C GLY A 92 -4.68 -20.49 2.43
N THR A 93 -5.70 -21.15 1.87
CA THR A 93 -6.96 -20.49 1.46
C THR A 93 -7.66 -19.80 2.62
N SER A 94 -7.71 -20.42 3.80
CA SER A 94 -8.43 -19.86 4.95
C SER A 94 -7.87 -18.52 5.39
N ILE A 95 -6.55 -18.39 5.50
CA ILE A 95 -5.93 -17.12 5.89
C ILE A 95 -5.97 -16.11 4.75
N CYS A 96 -5.67 -16.55 3.50
CA CYS A 96 -5.69 -15.64 2.35
C CYS A 96 -7.07 -15.03 2.07
N GLN A 97 -8.16 -15.78 2.34
CA GLN A 97 -9.52 -15.26 2.16
C GLN A 97 -10.02 -14.47 3.37
N ALA A 98 -9.57 -14.83 4.57
CA ALA A 98 -9.94 -14.14 5.80
C ALA A 98 -9.08 -12.90 6.09
N TYR A 99 -7.98 -12.70 5.36
CA TYR A 99 -7.13 -11.53 5.57
C TYR A 99 -7.83 -10.28 5.08
N ASP A 100 -8.15 -9.43 6.01
CA ASP A 100 -8.65 -8.09 5.75
C ASP A 100 -7.55 -7.05 6.04
N CYS A 101 -7.23 -6.28 5.01
CA CYS A 101 -6.42 -5.08 5.20
C CYS A 101 -7.19 -4.12 6.13
N LYS A 102 -6.51 -3.53 7.12
CA LYS A 102 -7.13 -2.57 8.05
C LYS A 102 -7.89 -1.44 7.34
N ASN A 103 -7.46 -1.09 6.13
CA ASN A 103 -8.07 -0.03 5.34
C ASN A 103 -9.23 -0.50 4.46
N LYS A 104 -9.48 -1.81 4.32
CA LYS A 104 -10.54 -2.33 3.45
C LYS A 104 -11.94 -1.85 3.86
N GLU A 105 -12.19 -1.87 5.18
CA GLU A 105 -13.47 -1.44 5.76
C GLU A 105 -13.42 -0.01 6.34
N ASN A 106 -12.28 0.67 6.17
CA ASN A 106 -12.11 2.01 6.72
C ASN A 106 -12.80 3.05 5.82
N ILE A 107 -13.84 3.69 6.35
CA ILE A 107 -14.58 4.75 5.67
C ILE A 107 -13.64 5.87 5.20
N ALA A 108 -12.63 6.22 5.98
CA ALA A 108 -11.65 7.24 5.62
C ALA A 108 -10.89 6.88 4.34
N THR A 109 -10.54 5.60 4.15
CA THR A 109 -9.88 5.12 2.93
C THR A 109 -10.79 5.28 1.71
N HIS A 110 -12.07 4.93 1.84
CA HIS A 110 -13.03 5.07 0.74
C HIS A 110 -13.27 6.53 0.36
N LEU A 111 -13.35 7.43 1.34
CA LEU A 111 -13.55 8.85 1.09
C LEU A 111 -12.35 9.51 0.37
N ILE A 112 -11.13 9.03 0.61
CA ILE A 112 -9.91 9.59 0.00
C ILE A 112 -9.48 8.82 -1.27
N GLU A 113 -10.13 7.70 -1.60
CA GLU A 113 -9.75 6.81 -2.71
C GLU A 113 -9.65 7.55 -4.04
N ASP A 114 -10.60 8.43 -4.35
CA ASP A 114 -10.58 9.19 -5.60
C ASP A 114 -9.38 10.15 -5.68
N LEU A 115 -8.95 10.71 -4.56
CA LEU A 115 -7.76 11.55 -4.50
C LEU A 115 -6.49 10.72 -4.66
N ILE A 116 -6.45 9.53 -4.06
CA ILE A 116 -5.37 8.57 -4.27
C ILE A 116 -5.26 8.21 -5.76
N ARG A 117 -6.39 7.94 -6.43
CA ARG A 117 -6.41 7.67 -7.88
C ARG A 117 -5.90 8.83 -8.73
N LYS A 118 -6.22 10.08 -8.35
CA LYS A 118 -5.76 11.28 -9.06
C LYS A 118 -4.24 11.47 -8.99
N VAL A 119 -3.58 11.00 -7.94
CA VAL A 119 -2.13 11.20 -7.75
C VAL A 119 -1.30 9.98 -8.13
N SER A 120 -1.91 8.80 -8.21
CA SER A 120 -1.21 7.54 -8.51
C SER A 120 -1.07 7.34 -10.01
N ASN A 121 0.15 7.03 -10.47
CA ASN A 121 0.43 6.74 -11.88
C ASN A 121 0.17 5.26 -12.22
N ASP A 122 0.18 4.39 -11.22
CA ASP A 122 0.01 2.95 -11.39
C ASP A 122 -0.55 2.28 -10.13
N SER A 123 -0.79 0.98 -10.22
CA SER A 123 -1.35 0.19 -9.12
C SER A 123 -0.39 -0.01 -7.94
N ILE A 124 0.91 0.19 -8.11
CA ILE A 124 1.88 0.14 -7.01
C ILE A 124 1.68 1.37 -6.13
N GLU A 125 1.72 2.55 -6.74
CA GLU A 125 1.51 3.82 -6.05
C GLU A 125 0.13 3.87 -5.39
N PHE A 126 -0.91 3.47 -6.14
CA PHE A 126 -2.26 3.36 -5.60
C PHE A 126 -2.33 2.43 -4.39
N SER A 127 -1.84 1.19 -4.53
CA SER A 127 -1.90 0.20 -3.44
C SER A 127 -1.12 0.66 -2.22
N HIS A 128 -0.03 1.39 -2.43
CA HIS A 128 0.79 1.89 -1.35
C HIS A 128 0.06 2.97 -0.55
N LEU A 129 -0.47 3.99 -1.21
CA LEU A 129 -1.26 5.03 -0.52
C LEU A 129 -2.52 4.47 0.12
N ALA A 130 -3.25 3.61 -0.59
CA ALA A 130 -4.48 2.99 -0.06
C ALA A 130 -4.23 2.09 1.16
N SER A 131 -3.04 1.51 1.29
CA SER A 131 -2.65 0.72 2.45
C SER A 131 -1.96 1.52 3.56
N ASP A 132 -1.63 2.78 3.29
CA ASP A 132 -0.95 3.66 4.27
C ASP A 132 -1.94 4.22 5.30
N HIS A 133 -2.37 3.34 6.20
CA HIS A 133 -3.36 3.66 7.21
C HIS A 133 -2.92 4.75 8.20
N ILE A 134 -1.60 5.02 8.33
CA ILE A 134 -1.13 6.12 9.17
C ILE A 134 -1.38 7.44 8.50
N LEU A 135 -1.00 7.56 7.24
CA LEU A 135 -1.20 8.79 6.52
C LEU A 135 -2.69 9.16 6.52
N ILE A 136 -3.55 8.17 6.25
CA ILE A 136 -5.00 8.35 6.25
C ILE A 136 -5.48 8.80 7.62
N TYR A 137 -5.02 8.14 8.69
CA TYR A 137 -5.37 8.49 10.06
C TYR A 137 -4.86 9.87 10.48
N LEU A 138 -3.66 10.26 10.03
CA LEU A 138 -3.12 11.60 10.30
C LEU A 138 -3.93 12.69 9.61
N LEU A 139 -4.37 12.45 8.36
CA LEU A 139 -5.25 13.38 7.64
C LEU A 139 -6.61 13.50 8.34
N GLU A 140 -7.21 12.40 8.74
CA GLU A 140 -8.45 12.38 9.49
C GLU A 140 -8.31 13.12 10.83
N SER A 141 -7.23 12.85 11.57
CA SER A 141 -6.95 13.50 12.85
C SER A 141 -6.74 15.01 12.69
N TRP A 142 -6.00 15.43 11.68
CA TRP A 142 -5.80 16.84 11.38
C TRP A 142 -7.12 17.56 11.09
N LEU A 143 -7.95 17.00 10.22
CA LEU A 143 -9.26 17.57 9.90
C LEU A 143 -10.16 17.61 11.13
N GLY A 144 -10.19 16.53 11.93
CA GLY A 144 -10.96 16.47 13.17
C GLY A 144 -10.55 17.52 14.20
N LEU A 145 -9.24 17.75 14.37
CA LEU A 145 -8.72 18.80 15.28
C LEU A 145 -9.08 20.22 14.79
N LYS A 146 -9.29 20.40 13.48
CA LYS A 146 -9.81 21.64 12.88
C LYS A 146 -11.35 21.73 12.91
N GLY A 147 -12.04 20.76 13.47
CA GLY A 147 -13.50 20.71 13.56
C GLY A 147 -14.21 20.23 12.30
N TRP A 148 -13.49 19.72 11.29
CA TRP A 148 -14.06 19.22 10.06
C TRP A 148 -14.28 17.71 10.11
N SER A 149 -15.43 17.23 9.60
CA SER A 149 -15.53 15.83 9.23
C SER A 149 -14.61 15.51 8.06
N LEU A 150 -14.18 14.25 7.92
CA LEU A 150 -13.27 13.88 6.84
C LEU A 150 -13.88 14.18 5.46
N SER A 151 -15.17 13.87 5.25
CA SER A 151 -15.83 14.10 3.96
C SER A 151 -15.93 15.58 3.58
N GLU A 152 -16.27 16.44 4.53
CA GLU A 152 -16.32 17.89 4.30
C GLU A 152 -14.91 18.47 4.14
N GLY A 153 -13.99 18.07 5.02
CA GLY A 153 -12.61 18.54 5.00
C GLY A 153 -11.86 18.19 3.72
N ILE A 154 -12.09 16.99 3.16
CA ILE A 154 -11.51 16.61 1.85
C ILE A 154 -12.00 17.56 0.73
N GLN A 155 -13.27 17.96 0.74
CA GLN A 155 -13.80 18.88 -0.28
C GLN A 155 -13.22 20.29 -0.12
N VAL A 156 -13.14 20.78 1.12
CA VAL A 156 -12.62 22.15 1.40
C VAL A 156 -11.12 22.22 1.17
N PHE A 157 -10.37 21.19 1.53
CA PHE A 157 -8.90 21.16 1.48
C PHE A 157 -8.36 20.17 0.44
N GLU A 158 -9.12 19.87 -0.64
CA GLU A 158 -8.73 18.90 -1.66
C GLU A 158 -7.29 19.08 -2.15
N LYS A 159 -6.93 20.32 -2.50
CA LYS A 159 -5.56 20.62 -2.97
C LYS A 159 -4.50 20.25 -1.94
N MET A 160 -4.73 20.56 -0.68
CA MET A 160 -3.79 20.27 0.40
C MET A 160 -3.64 18.76 0.62
N VAL A 161 -4.74 18.03 0.62
CA VAL A 161 -4.72 16.56 0.70
C VAL A 161 -3.96 15.96 -0.49
N LEU A 162 -4.20 16.45 -1.72
CA LEU A 162 -3.44 16.04 -2.89
C LEU A 162 -1.94 16.32 -2.78
N ASP A 163 -1.56 17.47 -2.22
CA ASP A 163 -0.16 17.82 -2.01
C ASP A 163 0.52 16.89 -0.99
N VAL A 164 -0.18 16.55 0.10
CA VAL A 164 0.27 15.56 1.08
C VAL A 164 0.48 14.19 0.44
N LEU A 165 -0.51 13.69 -0.32
CA LEU A 165 -0.42 12.40 -1.01
C LEU A 165 0.74 12.36 -2.02
N LYS A 166 0.92 13.41 -2.82
CA LYS A 166 2.03 13.53 -3.78
C LYS A 166 3.39 13.55 -3.08
N SER A 167 3.50 14.32 -2.00
CA SER A 167 4.73 14.39 -1.22
C SER A 167 5.06 13.04 -0.59
N ARG A 168 4.05 12.32 -0.14
CA ARG A 168 4.21 10.94 0.35
C ARG A 168 4.75 10.01 -0.71
N LEU A 169 4.22 10.05 -1.94
CA LEU A 169 4.72 9.24 -3.06
C LEU A 169 6.19 9.55 -3.38
N LYS A 170 6.58 10.81 -3.43
CA LYS A 170 7.98 11.20 -3.63
C LYS A 170 8.90 10.64 -2.53
N LYS A 171 8.45 10.66 -1.28
CA LYS A 171 9.20 10.07 -0.16
C LYS A 171 9.43 8.58 -0.36
N MET A 172 8.48 7.90 -0.96
CA MET A 172 8.53 6.46 -1.20
C MET A 172 9.51 6.04 -2.30
N GLU A 173 9.80 6.89 -3.26
CA GLU A 173 10.80 6.60 -4.29
C GLU A 173 12.19 6.38 -3.72
N ASN A 174 12.50 7.00 -2.60
CA ASN A 174 13.81 6.99 -1.96
C ASN A 174 13.88 6.15 -0.68
N PHE A 175 12.74 5.90 -0.05
CA PHE A 175 12.67 5.19 1.22
C PHE A 175 11.31 4.54 1.42
N TYR A 176 11.31 3.23 1.68
CA TYR A 176 10.12 2.49 2.09
C TYR A 176 10.03 2.43 3.62
N PRO A 177 9.37 3.38 4.28
CA PRO A 177 9.07 3.22 5.69
C PRO A 177 8.06 2.09 5.82
N THR A 178 8.33 1.17 6.72
CA THR A 178 7.39 0.11 7.05
C THR A 178 6.17 0.71 7.72
N SER A 179 5.02 0.50 7.11
CA SER A 179 3.73 0.83 7.74
C SER A 179 3.41 -0.07 8.94
N PHE A 180 4.33 -0.98 9.32
CA PHE A 180 4.13 -1.94 10.40
C PHE A 180 4.41 -1.38 11.79
N GLU A 181 5.19 -0.31 11.90
CA GLU A 181 5.62 0.25 13.18
C GLU A 181 4.63 1.24 13.79
N ILE A 182 3.36 1.23 13.34
CA ILE A 182 2.45 2.25 13.77
C ILE A 182 1.83 1.96 15.10
N ARG A 183 2.27 2.73 16.03
CA ARG A 183 1.54 2.93 17.25
C ARG A 183 0.33 3.83 16.94
N TYR A 184 -0.87 3.27 17.08
CA TYR A 184 -2.09 4.06 17.12
C TYR A 184 -2.03 4.90 18.41
N SER A 185 -1.56 6.12 18.29
CA SER A 185 -1.75 7.12 19.33
C SER A 185 -2.92 7.98 18.92
N ASN A 186 -3.86 8.20 19.85
CA ASN A 186 -4.86 9.23 19.65
C ASN A 186 -4.12 10.58 19.71
N PHE A 187 -3.97 11.22 18.57
CA PHE A 187 -3.37 12.56 18.51
C PHE A 187 -4.27 13.54 19.27
N LYS A 188 -3.70 14.20 20.25
CA LYS A 188 -4.42 15.14 21.12
C LYS A 188 -4.20 16.59 20.71
N SER A 189 -3.24 16.85 19.85
CA SER A 189 -2.88 18.18 19.40
C SER A 189 -2.46 18.21 17.94
N GLU A 190 -2.65 19.35 17.29
CA GLU A 190 -2.16 19.58 15.93
C GLU A 190 -0.64 19.42 15.84
N SER A 191 0.11 19.79 16.90
CA SER A 191 1.58 19.64 16.91
C SER A 191 2.00 18.20 16.75
N GLU A 192 1.35 17.27 17.45
CA GLU A 192 1.64 15.82 17.32
C GLU A 192 1.37 15.30 15.91
N VAL A 193 0.31 15.80 15.27
CA VAL A 193 -0.01 15.46 13.88
C VAL A 193 1.06 16.00 12.93
N TYR A 194 1.46 17.26 13.08
CA TYR A 194 2.48 17.87 12.23
C TYR A 194 3.85 17.22 12.40
N ASP A 195 4.25 16.88 13.62
CA ASP A 195 5.49 16.16 13.89
C ASP A 195 5.49 14.80 13.21
N SER A 196 4.38 14.05 13.30
CA SER A 196 4.24 12.75 12.65
C SER A 196 4.23 12.86 11.11
N LEU A 197 3.50 13.81 10.55
CA LEU A 197 3.49 14.08 9.11
C LEU A 197 4.87 14.48 8.59
N SER A 198 5.65 15.24 9.37
CA SER A 198 6.99 15.65 8.97
C SER A 198 7.88 14.45 8.61
N HIS A 199 7.76 13.35 9.33
CA HIS A 199 8.51 12.12 9.05
C HIS A 199 8.01 11.37 7.81
N MET A 200 6.80 11.65 7.34
CA MET A 200 6.19 10.95 6.22
C MET A 200 6.27 11.70 4.90
N LEU A 201 6.50 13.01 4.93
CA LEU A 201 6.57 13.85 3.74
C LEU A 201 7.99 13.92 3.16
N ASN A 202 8.08 14.20 1.86
CA ASN A 202 9.35 14.50 1.22
C ASN A 202 9.93 15.80 1.79
N VAL A 203 11.23 15.82 2.02
CA VAL A 203 11.93 16.95 2.68
C VAL A 203 11.73 18.27 1.94
N GLU A 204 11.71 18.24 0.60
CA GLU A 204 11.53 19.44 -0.23
C GLU A 204 10.14 20.07 -0.11
N ASP A 205 9.10 19.25 0.12
CA ASP A 205 7.70 19.67 0.20
C ASP A 205 7.24 19.96 1.64
N GLN A 206 7.92 19.37 2.61
CA GLN A 206 7.51 19.28 4.00
C GLN A 206 7.19 20.65 4.62
N GLU A 207 8.12 21.59 4.57
CA GLU A 207 7.97 22.92 5.21
C GLU A 207 6.78 23.67 4.62
N ARG A 208 6.63 23.67 3.29
CA ARG A 208 5.52 24.33 2.59
C ARG A 208 4.19 23.73 3.01
N ILE A 209 4.06 22.39 2.92
CA ILE A 209 2.81 21.69 3.24
C ILE A 209 2.41 21.92 4.69
N LEU A 210 3.31 21.73 5.65
CA LEU A 210 3.00 21.91 7.07
C LEU A 210 2.65 23.37 7.40
N THR A 211 3.28 24.34 6.73
CA THR A 211 2.93 25.75 6.90
C THR A 211 1.52 26.05 6.38
N GLU A 212 1.14 25.51 5.23
CA GLU A 212 -0.22 25.66 4.67
C GLU A 212 -1.26 24.98 5.59
N MET A 213 -0.98 23.78 6.08
CA MET A 213 -1.86 23.04 7.00
C MET A 213 -2.09 23.80 8.32
N LYS A 214 -1.04 24.43 8.88
CA LYS A 214 -1.17 25.26 10.10
C LYS A 214 -2.06 26.48 9.89
N LYS A 215 -2.03 27.09 8.68
CA LYS A 215 -2.84 28.26 8.32
C LYS A 215 -4.28 27.89 7.93
N ALA A 216 -4.58 26.61 7.72
CA ALA A 216 -5.92 26.18 7.37
C ALA A 216 -6.92 26.58 8.46
N PRO A 217 -8.07 27.20 8.09
CA PRO A 217 -9.05 27.66 9.07
C PRO A 217 -9.68 26.47 9.82
N ALA A 218 -9.93 26.69 11.11
CA ALA A 218 -10.84 25.84 11.85
C ALA A 218 -12.28 26.11 11.40
N ARG A 219 -13.14 25.10 11.57
CA ARG A 219 -14.59 25.27 11.37
C ARG A 219 -15.15 26.11 12.51
N GLU A 220 -15.91 27.13 12.18
CA GLU A 220 -16.67 27.95 13.12
C GLU A 220 -17.83 27.17 13.75
#